data_7dc4c580c9ef2e9a5737c226abec0395
#
_entry.id   7dc4c580c9ef2e9a5737c226abec0395
#
_cell.length_a   1.000
_cell.length_b   1.000
_cell.length_c   1.000
_cell.angle_alpha   90.00
_cell.angle_beta   90.00
_cell.angle_gamma   90.00
#
_symmetry.space_group_name_H-M   'P 1'
#
loop_
_entity.id
_entity.type
_entity.pdbx_description
1 polymer ?
#
loop_
_entity_poly.entity_id
_entity_poly.type
_entity_poly.pdbx_seq_one_letter_code
_entity_poly.pdbx_strand_id
1 'polypeptide(L)'
;MVNQKVVIKNPTGLHLRPAGVLCKEAMNYKSLITFQFRDSTANAKSVLSVLGACVKCGDEIEFCCEGADEKEVMAKVVKACKRVEDDCEIYL
;
A
#
# COMPACT_ATOMS: atom_id res chain seq x y z
N MET A 1 -11.02 11.02 7.98
CA MET A 1 -9.87 10.09 7.95
C MET A 1 -10.36 8.67 8.19
N VAL A 2 -9.99 7.73 7.31
CA VAL A 2 -10.30 6.32 7.49
C VAL A 2 -9.02 5.51 7.53
N ASN A 3 -8.99 4.48 8.35
CA ASN A 3 -7.84 3.61 8.54
C ASN A 3 -8.27 2.16 8.32
N GLN A 4 -7.37 1.36 7.77
CA GLN A 4 -7.62 -0.07 7.58
C GLN A 4 -6.31 -0.84 7.67
N LYS A 5 -6.31 -1.91 8.47
CA LYS A 5 -5.16 -2.80 8.61
C LYS A 5 -5.17 -3.84 7.50
N VAL A 6 -3.99 -4.11 6.97
CA VAL A 6 -3.80 -5.10 5.90
C VAL A 6 -2.55 -5.91 6.21
N VAL A 7 -2.65 -7.23 6.08
CA VAL A 7 -1.49 -8.12 6.19
C VAL A 7 -0.92 -8.34 4.79
N ILE A 8 0.37 -8.14 4.65
CA ILE A 8 1.05 -8.31 3.36
C ILE A 8 1.33 -9.80 3.16
N LYS A 9 0.74 -10.38 2.14
CA LYS A 9 0.88 -11.81 1.82
C LYS A 9 1.80 -12.07 0.65
N ASN A 10 2.24 -11.02 -0.04
CA ASN A 10 3.17 -11.12 -1.15
C ASN A 10 4.49 -11.74 -0.65
N PRO A 11 4.96 -12.85 -1.25
CA PRO A 11 6.18 -13.53 -0.79
C PRO A 11 7.41 -12.65 -0.71
N THR A 12 7.52 -11.65 -1.59
CA THR A 12 8.66 -10.72 -1.61
C THR A 12 8.43 -9.45 -0.81
N GLY A 13 7.27 -9.32 -0.14
CA GLY A 13 6.91 -8.10 0.56
C GLY A 13 6.66 -6.95 -0.39
N LEU A 14 6.79 -5.73 0.08
CA LEU A 14 6.61 -4.52 -0.74
C LEU A 14 7.92 -4.12 -1.44
N HIS A 15 8.36 -4.95 -2.37
CA HIS A 15 9.51 -4.68 -3.23
C HIS A 15 9.17 -3.67 -4.33
N LEU A 16 10.12 -3.41 -5.21
CA LEU A 16 10.01 -2.40 -6.26
C LEU A 16 8.74 -2.53 -7.10
N ARG A 17 8.41 -3.74 -7.53
CA ARG A 17 7.26 -3.96 -8.39
C ARG A 17 5.92 -3.76 -7.67
N PRO A 18 5.66 -4.42 -6.52
CA PRO A 18 4.45 -4.18 -5.75
C PRO A 18 4.34 -2.73 -5.29
N ALA A 19 5.46 -2.12 -4.88
CA ALA A 19 5.47 -0.72 -4.48
C ALA A 19 5.08 0.18 -5.64
N GLY A 20 5.54 -0.11 -6.84
CA GLY A 20 5.19 0.65 -8.04
C GLY A 20 3.71 0.56 -8.36
N VAL A 21 3.12 -0.62 -8.26
CA VAL A 21 1.68 -0.81 -8.50
C VAL A 21 0.85 -0.04 -7.47
N LEU A 22 1.19 -0.14 -6.20
CA LEU A 22 0.51 0.57 -5.13
C LEU A 22 0.60 2.08 -5.34
N CYS A 23 1.80 2.58 -5.63
CA CYS A 23 2.04 4.00 -5.84
C CYS A 23 1.24 4.52 -7.04
N LYS A 24 1.21 3.77 -8.13
CA LYS A 24 0.48 4.15 -9.33
C LYS A 24 -1.01 4.27 -9.05
N GLU A 25 -1.58 3.34 -8.29
CA GLU A 25 -2.98 3.41 -7.89
C GLU A 25 -3.23 4.62 -7.00
N ALA A 26 -2.38 4.83 -5.99
CA ALA A 26 -2.53 5.92 -5.04
C ALA A 26 -2.47 7.30 -5.72
N MET A 27 -1.66 7.44 -6.76
CA MET A 27 -1.52 8.71 -7.48
C MET A 27 -2.75 9.11 -8.27
N ASN A 28 -3.70 8.20 -8.48
CA ASN A 28 -4.96 8.52 -9.16
C ASN A 28 -5.90 9.37 -8.31
N TYR A 29 -5.60 9.54 -7.03
CA TYR A 29 -6.51 10.18 -6.07
C TYR A 29 -5.86 11.40 -5.45
N LYS A 30 -6.70 12.40 -5.11
CA LYS A 30 -6.24 13.62 -4.44
C LYS A 30 -6.10 13.43 -2.92
N SER A 31 -6.76 12.42 -2.37
CA SER A 31 -6.68 12.14 -0.94
C SER A 31 -5.26 11.85 -0.50
N LEU A 32 -4.93 12.22 0.73
CA LEU A 32 -3.67 11.85 1.34
C LEU A 32 -3.73 10.36 1.68
N ILE A 33 -2.77 9.59 1.17
CA ILE A 33 -2.73 8.15 1.37
C ILE A 33 -1.37 7.78 1.97
N THR A 34 -1.41 7.27 3.20
CA THR A 34 -0.20 6.84 3.91
C THR A 34 -0.45 5.47 4.52
N PHE A 35 0.62 4.82 4.97
CA PHE A 35 0.47 3.64 5.82
C PHE A 35 1.47 3.69 6.95
N GLN A 36 1.07 3.11 8.09
CA GLN A 36 1.94 2.95 9.23
C GLN A 36 2.45 1.53 9.28
N PHE A 37 3.74 1.39 9.54
CA PHE A 37 4.39 0.12 9.77
C PHE A 37 5.37 0.29 10.92
N ARG A 38 5.09 -0.37 12.04
CA ARG A 38 5.83 -0.19 13.29
C ARG A 38 5.79 1.28 13.71
N ASP A 39 6.94 1.93 13.90
CA ASP A 39 7.01 3.32 14.34
C ASP A 39 7.15 4.30 13.17
N SER A 40 7.03 3.81 11.93
CA SER A 40 7.24 4.62 10.74
C SER A 40 5.95 4.85 9.98
N THR A 41 5.86 6.01 9.33
CA THR A 41 4.76 6.32 8.41
C THR A 41 5.34 6.50 7.02
N ALA A 42 4.75 5.83 6.04
CA ALA A 42 5.18 5.90 4.65
C ALA A 42 4.12 6.58 3.79
N ASN A 43 4.57 7.34 2.80
CA ASN A 43 3.69 7.96 1.82
C ASN A 43 3.43 6.96 0.68
N ALA A 44 2.19 6.49 0.55
CA ALA A 44 1.84 5.51 -0.48
C ALA A 44 1.99 6.04 -1.90
N LYS A 45 2.10 7.34 -2.09
CA LYS A 45 2.32 7.95 -3.40
C LYS A 45 3.79 8.07 -3.78
N SER A 46 4.69 7.64 -2.92
CA SER A 46 6.13 7.69 -3.16
C SER A 46 6.72 6.29 -3.14
N VAL A 47 7.23 5.83 -4.27
CA VAL A 47 7.87 4.51 -4.37
C VAL A 47 9.03 4.39 -3.39
N LEU A 48 9.86 5.42 -3.29
CA LEU A 48 11.00 5.41 -2.37
C LEU A 48 10.56 5.31 -0.92
N SER A 49 9.48 5.99 -0.56
CA SER A 49 8.93 5.92 0.80
C SER A 49 8.41 4.53 1.12
N VAL A 50 7.70 3.90 0.18
CA VAL A 50 7.18 2.54 0.35
C VAL A 50 8.33 1.53 0.48
N LEU A 51 9.33 1.64 -0.37
CA LEU A 51 10.51 0.76 -0.31
C LEU A 51 11.28 0.95 0.99
N GLY A 52 11.40 2.20 1.44
CA GLY A 52 12.11 2.53 2.68
C GLY A 52 11.45 1.96 3.93
N ALA A 53 10.17 1.64 3.88
CA ALA A 53 9.47 1.04 5.01
C ALA A 53 9.89 -0.40 5.25
N CYS A 54 10.45 -1.09 4.26
CA CYS A 54 10.96 -2.47 4.38
C CYS A 54 9.89 -3.47 4.85
N VAL A 55 8.66 -3.34 4.34
CA VAL A 55 7.56 -4.24 4.68
C VAL A 55 7.79 -5.60 4.02
N LYS A 56 7.68 -6.66 4.80
CA LYS A 56 7.93 -8.04 4.36
C LYS A 56 6.66 -8.87 4.41
N CYS A 57 6.71 -10.03 3.77
CA CYS A 57 5.61 -10.99 3.83
C CYS A 57 5.26 -11.33 5.28
N GLY A 58 3.99 -11.26 5.61
CA GLY A 58 3.49 -11.51 6.95
C GLY A 58 3.37 -10.27 7.81
N ASP A 59 3.96 -9.16 7.40
CA ASP A 59 3.86 -7.92 8.16
C ASP A 59 2.47 -7.28 8.00
N GLU A 60 2.00 -6.66 9.07
CA GLU A 60 0.74 -5.91 9.06
C GLU A 60 1.04 -4.42 8.95
N ILE A 61 0.36 -3.76 8.02
CA ILE A 61 0.43 -2.32 7.88
C ILE A 61 -0.96 -1.72 8.07
N GLU A 62 -1.03 -0.45 8.40
CA GLU A 62 -2.30 0.25 8.55
C GLU A 62 -2.36 1.40 7.56
N PHE A 63 -3.21 1.27 6.54
CA PHE A 63 -3.46 2.36 5.60
C PHE A 63 -4.29 3.45 6.25
N CYS A 64 -3.99 4.69 5.89
CA CYS A 64 -4.72 5.87 6.32
C CYS A 64 -5.02 6.72 5.09
N CYS A 65 -6.29 7.01 4.86
CA CYS A 65 -6.73 7.90 3.78
C CYS A 65 -7.45 9.09 4.37
N GLU A 66 -7.12 10.29 3.90
CA GLU A 66 -7.72 11.53 4.35
C GLU A 66 -8.08 12.40 3.16
N GLY A 67 -9.37 12.70 3.00
CA GLY A 67 -9.87 13.50 1.88
C GLY A 67 -11.37 13.36 1.73
N ALA A 68 -11.92 14.05 0.73
CA ALA A 68 -13.37 14.09 0.51
C ALA A 68 -13.98 12.73 0.19
N ASP A 69 -13.22 11.88 -0.53
CA ASP A 69 -13.66 10.56 -0.99
C ASP A 69 -12.87 9.43 -0.33
N GLU A 70 -12.42 9.65 0.90
CA GLU A 70 -11.49 8.76 1.60
C GLU A 70 -11.97 7.31 1.72
N LYS A 71 -13.27 7.08 1.89
CA LYS A 71 -13.80 5.72 2.02
C LYS A 71 -13.68 4.94 0.70
N GLU A 72 -14.02 5.58 -0.40
CA GLU A 72 -13.90 4.98 -1.72
C GLU A 72 -12.45 4.72 -2.08
N VAL A 73 -11.59 5.68 -1.80
CA VAL A 73 -10.15 5.59 -2.06
C VAL A 73 -9.54 4.44 -1.25
N MET A 74 -9.91 4.33 0.02
CA MET A 74 -9.43 3.24 0.86
C MET A 74 -9.74 1.87 0.27
N ALA A 75 -10.97 1.67 -0.19
CA ALA A 75 -11.37 0.40 -0.80
C ALA A 75 -10.53 0.07 -2.03
N LYS A 76 -10.26 1.08 -2.86
CA LYS A 76 -9.48 0.89 -4.09
C LYS A 76 -8.01 0.63 -3.80
N VAL A 77 -7.43 1.31 -2.82
CA VAL A 77 -6.03 1.13 -2.44
C VAL A 77 -5.82 -0.27 -1.86
N VAL A 78 -6.71 -0.72 -0.99
CA VAL A 78 -6.63 -2.06 -0.39
C VAL A 78 -6.77 -3.13 -1.48
N LYS A 79 -7.66 -2.93 -2.43
CA LYS A 79 -7.85 -3.85 -3.55
C LYS A 79 -6.60 -3.92 -4.43
N ALA A 80 -5.96 -2.79 -4.69
CA ALA A 80 -4.71 -2.74 -5.45
C ALA A 80 -3.60 -3.49 -4.74
N CYS A 81 -3.51 -3.36 -3.43
CA CYS A 81 -2.53 -4.06 -2.62
C CYS A 81 -2.72 -5.57 -2.71
N LYS A 82 -3.95 -6.06 -2.68
CA LYS A 82 -4.24 -7.49 -2.83
C LYS A 82 -3.96 -7.99 -4.24
N ARG A 83 -4.23 -7.18 -5.27
CA ARG A 83 -3.95 -7.54 -6.66
C ARG A 83 -2.46 -7.73 -6.91
N VAL A 84 -1.62 -6.99 -6.21
CA VAL A 84 -0.17 -7.12 -6.29
C VAL A 84 0.28 -8.52 -5.85
N GLU A 85 -0.38 -9.12 -4.88
CA GLU A 85 -0.06 -10.47 -4.43
C GLU A 85 -0.21 -11.48 -5.56
N ASP A 86 -1.28 -11.37 -6.34
CA ASP A 86 -1.53 -12.24 -7.48
C ASP A 86 -0.50 -12.02 -8.60
N ASP A 87 -0.17 -10.77 -8.89
CA ASP A 87 0.81 -10.44 -9.91
C ASP A 87 2.19 -11.02 -9.60
N CYS A 88 2.59 -11.02 -8.35
CA CYS A 88 3.87 -11.58 -7.94
C CYS A 88 3.96 -13.07 -8.15
N GLU A 89 2.88 -13.80 -8.00
CA GLU A 89 2.85 -15.24 -8.24
C GLU A 89 3.10 -15.59 -9.72
N ILE A 90 2.64 -14.72 -10.61
CA ILE A 90 2.79 -14.93 -12.05
C ILE A 90 4.26 -14.81 -12.48
N TYR A 91 5.05 -14.03 -11.78
CA TYR A 91 6.42 -13.70 -12.18
C TYR A 91 7.49 -14.45 -11.39
N LEU A 92 7.09 -15.31 -10.50
CA LEU A 92 8.00 -16.19 -9.80
C LEU A 92 8.22 -17.47 -10.57
#